data_b4746c93ba2bb060e1775a8e35403df3
#
_entry.id   b4746c93ba2bb060e1775a8e35403df3
#
_cell.length_a   1.000
_cell.length_b   1.000
_cell.length_c   1.000
_cell.angle_alpha   90.00
_cell.angle_beta   90.00
_cell.angle_gamma   90.00
#
_symmetry.space_group_name_H-M   'P 1'
#
loop_
_entity.id
_entity.type
_entity.pdbx_description
1 polymer ?
#
loop_
_entity_poly.entity_id
_entity_poly.type
_entity_poly.pdbx_seq_one_letter_code
_entity_poly.pdbx_strand_id
1 'polypeptide(L)'
;MSEEKTNIVVDDGRAKISDLWKKEDYWAIWLGFLVLLAGYALFLAQVPPKFTETVDKANQTMKAAAEKAPFKTIEYLQAQDAKKKLRARDSDAGKLIASYTKTPGRWESNPLDSFLLPKEIVDANNAKAKPAAEAAKAKEIAALDAARIAQQAAETADFKDSALNAAAESKIGDWRKAQASASKASTAASAKPANIFPTLATLMVLLMAFFGFGMAFMGQNVLRFAMGFIGVFVVAVLAFMMGSQATMRVYGINAEAWAIILGMLIANTVGTPSFIKLAVQTEYYIKTGLVLLGAEVLFDKIVAIGIPGIFVAWVVTPIVLVCTFIFGQKVLKMPSKTLNITISADMSVCGTSAAIATAAACRAKKEELTLSIGLSLVFTAIMMIAMPIFIKAVGMPPILGGAWIGGTVDSTGAVAAAGAALGEKGMYVAATIKMIQNILIGVTAFFVALYWTTKVEPEEQGFTGRKVGLGEIWNRFPKFVIGFLVASILASMVSGSLGPDLSNAMVNEGLVRGIASPLRTWCFVLAFTSIGLGTNFRELAHYFKGGKPLILYVCGQSFNLVLTLVMAYVMFYLVFPDITAKI
;
A
#
# COMPACT_ATOMS: atom_id res chain seq x y z
N MET A 1 -40.45 -8.70 -23.97
CA MET A 1 -40.47 -7.82 -22.77
C MET A 1 -40.02 -8.45 -21.46
N SER A 2 -40.01 -9.77 -21.26
CA SER A 2 -39.54 -10.40 -20.01
C SER A 2 -38.02 -10.66 -19.97
N GLU A 3 -37.39 -10.98 -21.09
CA GLU A 3 -35.92 -11.23 -21.16
C GLU A 3 -35.09 -9.96 -21.12
N GLU A 4 -35.57 -8.84 -21.64
CA GLU A 4 -34.87 -7.56 -21.60
C GLU A 4 -34.68 -6.99 -20.18
N LYS A 5 -35.66 -7.25 -19.27
CA LYS A 5 -35.56 -6.80 -17.87
C LYS A 5 -34.53 -7.57 -17.02
N THR A 6 -34.19 -8.80 -17.43
CA THR A 6 -33.22 -9.64 -16.69
C THR A 6 -31.76 -9.30 -17.04
N ASN A 7 -31.53 -8.53 -18.11
CA ASN A 7 -30.17 -8.21 -18.60
C ASN A 7 -29.63 -6.83 -18.17
N ILE A 8 -30.42 -6.05 -17.44
CA ILE A 8 -30.02 -4.73 -16.93
C ILE A 8 -29.35 -4.86 -15.56
N VAL A 9 -28.33 -4.05 -15.31
CA VAL A 9 -27.70 -3.94 -13.99
C VAL A 9 -28.66 -3.19 -13.07
N VAL A 10 -29.12 -3.86 -12.02
CA VAL A 10 -29.98 -3.28 -10.98
C VAL A 10 -29.21 -3.34 -9.67
N ASP A 11 -29.01 -2.19 -9.05
CA ASP A 11 -28.51 -2.09 -7.68
C ASP A 11 -29.64 -1.58 -6.78
N ASP A 12 -30.12 -2.45 -5.88
CA ASP A 12 -31.20 -2.10 -4.93
C ASP A 12 -30.76 -1.11 -3.84
N GLY A 13 -29.51 -0.71 -3.83
CA GLY A 13 -28.86 0.46 -3.22
C GLY A 13 -29.25 0.88 -1.80
N ARG A 14 -30.05 0.12 -1.06
CA ARG A 14 -30.40 0.45 0.32
C ARG A 14 -29.51 -0.30 1.28
N ALA A 15 -28.69 0.45 2.04
CA ALA A 15 -27.91 -0.12 3.12
C ALA A 15 -28.86 -0.74 4.17
N LYS A 16 -28.61 -2.02 4.49
CA LYS A 16 -29.34 -2.77 5.54
C LYS A 16 -28.41 -2.98 6.72
N ILE A 17 -28.94 -3.03 7.93
CA ILE A 17 -28.15 -3.36 9.13
C ILE A 17 -27.45 -4.72 8.95
N SER A 18 -28.09 -5.67 8.25
CA SER A 18 -27.48 -6.97 7.94
C SER A 18 -26.21 -6.87 7.09
N ASP A 19 -25.96 -5.76 6.38
CA ASP A 19 -24.76 -5.55 5.58
C ASP A 19 -23.49 -5.51 6.45
N LEU A 20 -23.63 -5.07 7.72
CA LEU A 20 -22.53 -5.07 8.71
C LEU A 20 -21.90 -6.46 8.89
N TRP A 21 -22.65 -7.52 8.63
CA TRP A 21 -22.21 -8.91 8.80
C TRP A 21 -22.16 -9.70 7.49
N LYS A 22 -22.67 -9.15 6.39
CA LYS A 22 -22.77 -9.85 5.10
C LYS A 22 -21.87 -9.30 4.02
N LYS A 23 -21.37 -8.06 4.17
CA LYS A 23 -20.50 -7.44 3.15
C LYS A 23 -19.04 -7.45 3.57
N GLU A 24 -18.17 -7.72 2.62
CA GLU A 24 -16.72 -7.79 2.80
C GLU A 24 -16.09 -6.48 3.30
N ASP A 25 -16.63 -5.31 2.89
CA ASP A 25 -16.15 -3.99 3.34
C ASP A 25 -16.17 -3.85 4.86
N TYR A 26 -17.26 -4.30 5.50
CA TYR A 26 -17.37 -4.26 6.95
C TYR A 26 -16.49 -5.30 7.62
N TRP A 27 -16.38 -6.51 7.04
CA TRP A 27 -15.49 -7.52 7.59
C TRP A 27 -14.04 -7.11 7.49
N ALA A 28 -13.63 -6.42 6.43
CA ALA A 28 -12.30 -5.84 6.33
C ALA A 28 -12.03 -4.84 7.47
N ILE A 29 -13.03 -4.02 7.84
CA ILE A 29 -12.95 -3.10 8.97
C ILE A 29 -12.84 -3.86 10.29
N TRP A 30 -13.75 -4.82 10.54
CA TRP A 30 -13.76 -5.59 11.78
C TRP A 30 -12.45 -6.35 12.01
N LEU A 31 -11.94 -7.02 10.99
CA LEU A 31 -10.68 -7.76 11.07
C LEU A 31 -9.48 -6.83 11.24
N GLY A 32 -9.44 -5.73 10.51
CA GLY A 32 -8.39 -4.72 10.65
C GLY A 32 -8.35 -4.15 12.08
N PHE A 33 -9.50 -3.75 12.62
CA PHE A 33 -9.58 -3.24 14.01
C PHE A 33 -9.31 -4.31 15.05
N LEU A 34 -9.69 -5.57 14.84
CA LEU A 34 -9.34 -6.66 15.75
C LEU A 34 -7.82 -6.74 15.93
N VAL A 35 -7.07 -6.69 14.83
CA VAL A 35 -5.59 -6.69 14.88
C VAL A 35 -5.05 -5.44 15.56
N LEU A 36 -5.56 -4.25 15.20
CA LEU A 36 -5.08 -2.99 15.76
C LEU A 36 -5.35 -2.89 17.26
N LEU A 37 -6.57 -3.21 17.70
CA LEU A 37 -6.93 -3.17 19.12
C LEU A 37 -6.14 -4.19 19.93
N ALA A 38 -5.98 -5.41 19.42
CA ALA A 38 -5.12 -6.42 20.07
C ALA A 38 -3.66 -5.94 20.13
N GLY A 39 -3.16 -5.31 19.07
CA GLY A 39 -1.82 -4.72 19.03
C GLY A 39 -1.65 -3.56 20.02
N TYR A 40 -2.64 -2.66 20.13
CA TYR A 40 -2.62 -1.60 21.14
C TYR A 40 -2.63 -2.19 22.56
N ALA A 41 -3.54 -3.11 22.86
CA ALA A 41 -3.60 -3.75 24.16
C ALA A 41 -2.28 -4.43 24.54
N LEU A 42 -1.63 -5.07 23.57
CA LEU A 42 -0.37 -5.74 23.79
C LEU A 42 0.79 -4.75 23.99
N PHE A 43 1.02 -3.85 23.04
CA PHE A 43 2.22 -3.03 23.03
C PHE A 43 2.16 -1.84 23.98
N LEU A 44 0.98 -1.28 24.29
CA LEU A 44 0.84 -0.24 25.32
C LEU A 44 1.11 -0.78 26.73
N ALA A 45 1.04 -2.10 26.94
CA ALA A 45 1.44 -2.75 28.18
C ALA A 45 2.94 -3.10 28.27
N GLN A 46 3.70 -2.96 27.16
CA GLN A 46 5.09 -3.42 27.03
C GLN A 46 6.08 -2.25 26.95
N VAL A 47 6.11 -1.41 27.98
CA VAL A 47 7.11 -0.32 28.04
C VAL A 47 8.52 -0.92 28.07
N PRO A 48 9.45 -0.50 27.18
CA PRO A 48 10.81 -1.03 27.18
C PRO A 48 11.51 -0.83 28.54
N PRO A 49 12.32 -1.80 29.00
CA PRO A 49 13.06 -1.66 30.27
C PRO A 49 13.92 -0.39 30.27
N LYS A 50 13.98 0.28 31.44
CA LYS A 50 14.74 1.53 31.65
C LYS A 50 14.38 2.66 30.67
N PHE A 51 13.13 2.67 30.16
CA PHE A 51 12.69 3.65 29.17
C PHE A 51 12.93 5.09 29.66
N THR A 52 12.35 5.47 30.79
CA THR A 52 12.41 6.83 31.34
C THR A 52 13.86 7.25 31.59
N GLU A 53 14.64 6.42 32.29
CA GLU A 53 16.05 6.70 32.56
C GLU A 53 16.87 6.96 31.30
N THR A 54 16.68 6.10 30.27
CA THR A 54 17.41 6.22 29.00
C THR A 54 16.98 7.45 28.20
N VAL A 55 15.67 7.74 28.18
CA VAL A 55 15.14 8.91 27.47
C VAL A 55 15.56 10.21 28.14
N ASP A 56 15.46 10.30 29.47
CA ASP A 56 15.84 11.50 30.22
C ASP A 56 17.34 11.80 30.06
N LYS A 57 18.20 10.79 30.23
CA LYS A 57 19.64 10.93 29.99
C LYS A 57 19.95 11.35 28.56
N ALA A 58 19.29 10.73 27.57
CA ALA A 58 19.50 11.06 26.18
C ALA A 58 19.04 12.51 25.87
N ASN A 59 17.88 12.92 26.39
CA ASN A 59 17.37 14.27 26.21
C ASN A 59 18.27 15.32 26.85
N GLN A 60 18.79 15.08 28.05
CA GLN A 60 19.76 15.94 28.72
C GLN A 60 21.04 16.08 27.88
N THR A 61 21.59 14.95 27.41
CA THR A 61 22.79 14.95 26.56
C THR A 61 22.56 15.69 25.23
N MET A 62 21.42 15.43 24.57
CA MET A 62 21.09 16.09 23.31
C MET A 62 20.87 17.59 23.48
N LYS A 63 20.24 18.03 24.58
CA LYS A 63 20.05 19.43 24.91
C LYS A 63 21.39 20.14 25.17
N ALA A 64 22.21 19.58 26.05
CA ALA A 64 23.53 20.12 26.37
C ALA A 64 24.45 20.21 25.12
N ALA A 65 24.39 19.23 24.23
CA ALA A 65 25.15 19.23 22.98
C ALA A 65 24.65 20.30 21.99
N ALA A 66 23.30 20.49 21.90
CA ALA A 66 22.70 21.50 21.00
C ALA A 66 22.91 22.94 21.50
N GLU A 67 23.06 23.16 22.80
CA GLU A 67 23.38 24.45 23.37
C GLU A 67 24.84 24.87 23.13
N LYS A 68 25.75 23.89 23.00
CA LYS A 68 27.18 24.13 22.80
C LYS A 68 27.59 24.31 21.34
N ALA A 69 27.06 23.44 20.45
CA ALA A 69 27.53 23.37 19.08
C ALA A 69 26.43 23.72 18.05
N PRO A 70 26.76 24.40 16.94
CA PRO A 70 25.81 24.74 15.89
C PRO A 70 25.48 23.53 14.97
N PHE A 71 26.06 22.37 15.24
CA PHE A 71 25.84 21.12 14.50
C PHE A 71 25.59 19.95 15.47
N LYS A 72 25.10 18.83 14.96
CA LYS A 72 24.85 17.61 15.76
C LYS A 72 26.18 16.91 16.11
N THR A 73 26.61 17.00 17.35
CA THR A 73 27.85 16.38 17.84
C THR A 73 27.73 14.85 17.91
N ILE A 74 28.85 14.20 18.16
CA ILE A 74 28.91 12.73 18.33
C ILE A 74 28.00 12.29 19.48
N GLU A 75 28.05 13.00 20.63
CA GLU A 75 27.25 12.73 21.82
C GLU A 75 25.75 12.87 21.53
N TYR A 76 25.38 13.93 20.80
CA TYR A 76 24.01 14.14 20.35
C TYR A 76 23.49 12.93 19.55
N LEU A 77 24.27 12.47 18.57
CA LEU A 77 23.88 11.36 17.71
C LEU A 77 23.85 10.03 18.44
N GLN A 78 24.80 9.77 19.37
CA GLN A 78 24.80 8.57 20.20
C GLN A 78 23.60 8.54 21.16
N ALA A 79 23.24 9.67 21.77
CA ALA A 79 22.05 9.80 22.59
C ALA A 79 20.76 9.57 21.77
N GLN A 80 20.70 10.11 20.54
CA GLN A 80 19.59 9.85 19.62
C GLN A 80 19.49 8.36 19.26
N ASP A 81 20.62 7.68 19.03
CA ASP A 81 20.63 6.25 18.72
C ASP A 81 20.23 5.40 19.92
N ALA A 82 20.57 5.81 21.16
CA ALA A 82 20.11 5.13 22.37
C ALA A 82 18.58 5.14 22.48
N LYS A 83 17.94 6.28 22.19
CA LYS A 83 16.47 6.39 22.13
C LYS A 83 15.86 5.47 21.07
N LYS A 84 16.46 5.40 19.87
CA LYS A 84 15.97 4.53 18.77
C LYS A 84 16.05 3.03 19.07
N LYS A 85 16.85 2.62 20.06
CA LYS A 85 16.93 1.21 20.51
C LYS A 85 15.80 0.82 21.46
N LEU A 86 15.05 1.78 22.00
CA LEU A 86 13.90 1.53 22.86
C LEU A 86 12.68 1.17 22.00
N ARG A 87 12.44 -0.13 21.82
CA ARG A 87 11.40 -0.64 20.91
C ARG A 87 10.55 -1.68 21.60
N ALA A 88 9.25 -1.45 21.71
CA ALA A 88 8.31 -2.38 22.34
C ALA A 88 8.25 -3.75 21.62
N ARG A 89 8.51 -3.78 20.31
CA ARG A 89 8.59 -5.05 19.54
C ARG A 89 9.74 -5.98 19.96
N ASP A 90 10.73 -5.48 20.69
CA ASP A 90 11.83 -6.30 21.21
C ASP A 90 11.46 -6.99 22.54
N SER A 91 10.25 -6.75 23.09
CA SER A 91 9.67 -7.54 24.19
C SER A 91 9.46 -9.00 23.77
N ASP A 92 9.27 -9.88 24.74
CA ASP A 92 9.06 -11.31 24.46
C ASP A 92 7.79 -11.54 23.64
N ALA A 93 6.72 -10.79 23.92
CA ALA A 93 5.50 -10.82 23.13
C ALA A 93 5.71 -10.31 21.70
N GLY A 94 6.46 -9.22 21.52
CA GLY A 94 6.81 -8.70 20.19
C GLY A 94 7.68 -9.67 19.39
N LYS A 95 8.66 -10.31 20.02
CA LYS A 95 9.47 -11.38 19.40
C LYS A 95 8.64 -12.59 19.00
N LEU A 96 7.67 -12.97 19.84
CA LEU A 96 6.75 -14.07 19.54
C LEU A 96 5.94 -13.76 18.25
N ILE A 97 5.31 -12.58 18.18
CA ILE A 97 4.58 -12.16 16.98
C ILE A 97 5.50 -12.14 15.74
N ALA A 98 6.67 -11.51 15.87
CA ALA A 98 7.65 -11.46 14.79
C ALA A 98 8.09 -12.85 14.33
N SER A 99 8.09 -13.85 15.23
CA SER A 99 8.39 -15.24 14.86
C SER A 99 7.33 -15.85 13.94
N TYR A 100 6.04 -15.48 14.10
CA TYR A 100 4.93 -16.01 13.31
C TYR A 100 4.60 -15.20 12.06
N THR A 101 5.08 -13.98 11.92
CA THR A 101 4.83 -13.13 10.74
C THR A 101 6.00 -13.08 9.76
N LYS A 102 6.98 -13.99 9.91
CA LYS A 102 8.15 -14.06 9.04
C LYS A 102 7.77 -14.34 7.59
N THR A 103 8.55 -13.75 6.70
CA THR A 103 8.51 -14.01 5.26
C THR A 103 9.78 -14.75 4.81
N PRO A 104 9.79 -15.40 3.64
CA PRO A 104 10.99 -15.99 3.06
C PRO A 104 12.18 -15.05 3.05
N GLY A 105 13.34 -15.55 3.49
CA GLY A 105 14.56 -14.80 3.64
C GLY A 105 15.26 -14.47 2.30
N ARG A 106 16.30 -13.61 2.35
CA ARG A 106 17.12 -13.33 1.17
C ARG A 106 17.90 -14.57 0.75
N TRP A 107 17.95 -14.80 -0.56
CA TRP A 107 18.75 -15.87 -1.18
C TRP A 107 19.42 -15.37 -2.46
N GLU A 108 20.46 -16.06 -2.93
CA GLU A 108 21.23 -15.67 -4.13
C GLU A 108 21.11 -16.70 -5.25
N SER A 109 21.53 -17.93 -5.02
CA SER A 109 21.60 -19.02 -6.02
C SER A 109 20.66 -20.17 -5.73
N ASN A 110 20.37 -20.46 -4.45
CA ASN A 110 19.51 -21.58 -4.06
C ASN A 110 18.23 -21.05 -3.42
N PRO A 111 17.04 -21.24 -4.04
CA PRO A 111 15.75 -20.78 -3.50
C PRO A 111 15.40 -21.36 -2.12
N LEU A 112 15.88 -22.56 -1.80
CA LEU A 112 15.62 -23.20 -0.50
C LEU A 112 16.26 -22.45 0.67
N ASP A 113 17.32 -21.67 0.42
CA ASP A 113 17.96 -20.84 1.44
C ASP A 113 17.02 -19.76 1.98
N SER A 114 15.96 -19.42 1.23
CA SER A 114 14.93 -18.50 1.71
C SER A 114 14.05 -19.08 2.82
N PHE A 115 13.99 -20.41 2.94
CA PHE A 115 13.15 -21.13 3.89
C PHE A 115 13.95 -21.85 4.97
N LEU A 116 15.07 -22.42 4.57
CA LEU A 116 15.90 -23.28 5.40
C LEU A 116 17.36 -22.87 5.26
N LEU A 117 17.94 -22.36 6.33
CA LEU A 117 19.36 -22.06 6.44
C LEU A 117 19.97 -22.99 7.48
N PRO A 118 20.53 -24.15 7.06
CA PRO A 118 21.23 -25.06 7.95
C PRO A 118 22.44 -24.39 8.61
N LYS A 119 22.82 -24.89 9.78
CA LYS A 119 23.93 -24.34 10.57
C LYS A 119 25.24 -24.30 9.77
N GLU A 120 25.52 -25.36 9.02
CA GLU A 120 26.75 -25.50 8.22
C GLU A 120 26.86 -24.39 7.15
N ILE A 121 25.75 -24.09 6.45
CA ILE A 121 25.69 -23.03 5.44
C ILE A 121 25.83 -21.65 6.12
N VAL A 122 25.16 -21.46 7.26
CA VAL A 122 25.25 -20.20 8.01
C VAL A 122 26.66 -19.96 8.52
N ASP A 123 27.29 -20.97 9.10
CA ASP A 123 28.66 -20.87 9.63
C ASP A 123 29.65 -20.56 8.50
N ALA A 124 29.51 -21.20 7.33
CA ALA A 124 30.33 -20.94 6.15
C ALA A 124 30.11 -19.49 5.62
N ASN A 125 28.85 -19.03 5.51
CA ASN A 125 28.53 -17.68 5.07
C ASN A 125 29.03 -16.62 6.06
N ASN A 126 28.85 -16.85 7.36
CA ASN A 126 29.36 -15.97 8.41
C ASN A 126 30.88 -15.89 8.38
N ALA A 127 31.59 -17.03 8.24
CA ALA A 127 33.04 -17.06 8.12
C ALA A 127 33.51 -16.27 6.88
N LYS A 128 32.84 -16.41 5.73
CA LYS A 128 33.16 -15.65 4.51
C LYS A 128 32.87 -14.14 4.67
N ALA A 129 31.82 -13.76 5.39
CA ALA A 129 31.46 -12.35 5.60
C ALA A 129 32.26 -11.66 6.72
N LYS A 130 32.85 -12.44 7.64
CA LYS A 130 33.56 -11.94 8.84
C LYS A 130 34.72 -10.98 8.49
N PRO A 131 35.62 -11.25 7.53
CA PRO A 131 36.70 -10.32 7.20
C PRO A 131 36.18 -8.95 6.71
N ALA A 132 35.11 -8.95 5.91
CA ALA A 132 34.50 -7.72 5.43
C ALA A 132 33.81 -6.93 6.57
N ALA A 133 33.21 -7.62 7.54
CA ALA A 133 32.64 -7.02 8.73
C ALA A 133 33.70 -6.42 9.65
N GLU A 134 34.83 -7.11 9.85
CA GLU A 134 35.99 -6.61 10.63
C GLU A 134 36.62 -5.39 9.96
N ALA A 135 36.83 -5.43 8.63
CA ALA A 135 37.32 -4.29 7.88
C ALA A 135 36.37 -3.08 7.91
N ALA A 136 35.06 -3.31 7.80
CA ALA A 136 34.10 -2.24 7.92
C ALA A 136 34.03 -1.66 9.34
N LYS A 137 34.20 -2.49 10.36
CA LYS A 137 34.27 -2.05 11.77
C LYS A 137 35.54 -1.24 12.04
N ALA A 138 36.68 -1.65 11.51
CA ALA A 138 37.94 -0.89 11.59
C ALA A 138 37.81 0.50 10.93
N LYS A 139 37.13 0.57 9.76
CA LYS A 139 36.81 1.85 9.09
C LYS A 139 35.89 2.74 9.92
N GLU A 140 34.88 2.16 10.57
CA GLU A 140 33.97 2.90 11.48
C GLU A 140 34.76 3.50 12.64
N ILE A 141 35.67 2.72 13.28
CA ILE A 141 36.48 3.19 14.40
C ILE A 141 37.38 4.33 13.94
N ALA A 142 38.11 4.17 12.85
CA ALA A 142 38.97 5.21 12.30
C ALA A 142 38.19 6.48 11.93
N ALA A 143 36.99 6.34 11.35
CA ALA A 143 36.15 7.47 11.04
C ALA A 143 35.59 8.16 12.30
N LEU A 144 35.29 7.41 13.35
CA LEU A 144 34.90 7.97 14.66
C LEU A 144 36.04 8.77 15.29
N ASP A 145 37.24 8.25 15.28
CA ASP A 145 38.43 8.94 15.82
C ASP A 145 38.72 10.23 15.04
N ALA A 146 38.66 10.19 13.71
CA ALA A 146 38.77 11.38 12.89
C ALA A 146 37.65 12.43 13.18
N ALA A 147 36.43 11.96 13.40
CA ALA A 147 35.33 12.82 13.78
C ALA A 147 35.52 13.44 15.17
N ARG A 148 36.02 12.67 16.16
CA ARG A 148 36.36 13.18 17.49
C ARG A 148 37.44 14.25 17.46
N ILE A 149 38.52 14.03 16.71
CA ILE A 149 39.59 15.02 16.56
C ILE A 149 39.06 16.30 15.94
N ALA A 150 38.24 16.21 14.87
CA ALA A 150 37.65 17.39 14.25
C ALA A 150 36.68 18.13 15.18
N GLN A 151 35.83 17.38 15.92
CA GLN A 151 34.93 17.97 16.89
C GLN A 151 35.68 18.64 18.03
N GLN A 152 36.76 18.04 18.55
CA GLN A 152 37.57 18.62 19.60
C GLN A 152 38.28 19.91 19.13
N ALA A 153 38.74 19.97 17.88
CA ALA A 153 39.30 21.20 17.30
C ALA A 153 38.28 22.33 17.26
N ALA A 154 37.04 22.03 16.85
CA ALA A 154 35.92 22.99 16.88
C ALA A 154 35.55 23.42 18.31
N GLU A 155 35.55 22.49 19.27
CA GLU A 155 35.28 22.76 20.69
C GLU A 155 36.38 23.65 21.31
N THR A 156 37.63 23.44 20.98
CA THR A 156 38.77 24.29 21.44
C THR A 156 38.64 25.74 20.95
N ALA A 157 37.96 25.94 19.81
CA ALA A 157 37.63 27.27 19.27
C ALA A 157 36.26 27.76 19.75
N ASP A 158 35.71 27.21 20.85
CA ASP A 158 34.35 27.53 21.35
C ASP A 158 33.24 27.45 20.28
N PHE A 159 33.42 26.61 19.25
CA PHE A 159 32.52 26.48 18.09
C PHE A 159 32.29 27.82 17.33
N LYS A 160 33.17 28.79 17.45
CA LYS A 160 33.06 30.09 16.78
C LYS A 160 33.66 30.11 15.38
N ASP A 161 34.55 29.17 15.08
CA ASP A 161 35.19 29.05 13.76
C ASP A 161 34.30 28.21 12.83
N SER A 162 33.76 28.85 11.80
CA SER A 162 32.87 28.21 10.83
C SER A 162 33.57 27.12 10.00
N ALA A 163 34.85 27.22 9.73
CA ALA A 163 35.63 26.25 8.96
C ALA A 163 35.87 24.98 9.78
N LEU A 164 36.21 25.11 11.07
CA LEU A 164 36.34 23.99 11.99
C LEU A 164 35.00 23.30 12.23
N ASN A 165 33.92 24.04 12.35
CA ASN A 165 32.58 23.49 12.49
C ASN A 165 32.16 22.67 11.25
N ALA A 166 32.37 23.19 10.04
CA ALA A 166 32.09 22.48 8.81
C ALA A 166 32.96 21.21 8.66
N ALA A 167 34.23 21.28 9.05
CA ALA A 167 35.14 20.12 9.05
C ALA A 167 34.63 19.03 10.03
N ALA A 168 34.21 19.41 11.25
CA ALA A 168 33.65 18.51 12.24
C ALA A 168 32.36 17.85 11.74
N GLU A 169 31.43 18.63 11.21
CA GLU A 169 30.16 18.13 10.66
C GLU A 169 30.40 17.13 9.51
N SER A 170 31.34 17.43 8.61
CA SER A 170 31.72 16.55 7.50
C SER A 170 32.28 15.21 8.02
N LYS A 171 33.22 15.23 9.00
CA LYS A 171 33.81 14.03 9.58
C LYS A 171 32.80 13.20 10.37
N ILE A 172 31.87 13.84 11.08
CA ILE A 172 30.73 13.17 11.75
C ILE A 172 29.83 12.50 10.70
N GLY A 173 29.58 13.16 9.56
CA GLY A 173 28.86 12.59 8.43
C GLY A 173 29.53 11.34 7.86
N ASP A 174 30.86 11.37 7.70
CA ASP A 174 31.66 10.23 7.23
C ASP A 174 31.62 9.06 8.23
N TRP A 175 31.72 9.35 9.53
CA TRP A 175 31.53 8.33 10.58
C TRP A 175 30.13 7.69 10.52
N ARG A 176 29.06 8.47 10.34
CA ARG A 176 27.69 7.92 10.22
C ARG A 176 27.56 6.98 9.02
N LYS A 177 28.17 7.30 7.87
CA LYS A 177 28.22 6.41 6.70
C LYS A 177 29.00 5.13 7.00
N ALA A 178 30.16 5.24 7.65
CA ALA A 178 30.98 4.10 8.03
C ALA A 178 30.23 3.21 9.04
N GLN A 179 29.55 3.79 10.04
CA GLN A 179 28.74 3.08 11.02
C GLN A 179 27.59 2.30 10.36
N ALA A 180 26.88 2.90 9.40
CA ALA A 180 25.82 2.21 8.66
C ALA A 180 26.38 1.03 7.85
N SER A 181 27.56 1.21 7.22
CA SER A 181 28.25 0.16 6.47
C SER A 181 28.71 -0.98 7.39
N ALA A 182 29.29 -0.66 8.53
CA ALA A 182 29.75 -1.63 9.53
C ALA A 182 28.55 -2.42 10.12
N SER A 183 27.45 -1.75 10.44
CA SER A 183 26.21 -2.40 10.89
C SER A 183 25.67 -3.39 9.86
N LYS A 184 25.64 -3.01 8.59
CA LYS A 184 25.21 -3.88 7.49
C LYS A 184 26.12 -5.10 7.32
N ALA A 185 27.44 -4.90 7.36
CA ALA A 185 28.42 -5.96 7.24
C ALA A 185 28.39 -6.92 8.46
N SER A 186 28.25 -6.38 9.68
CA SER A 186 28.10 -7.17 10.91
C SER A 186 26.84 -8.02 10.88
N THR A 187 25.71 -7.48 10.39
CA THR A 187 24.46 -8.23 10.23
C THR A 187 24.65 -9.39 9.24
N ALA A 188 25.38 -9.18 8.15
CA ALA A 188 25.67 -10.22 7.16
C ALA A 188 26.57 -11.33 7.73
N ALA A 189 27.48 -11.00 8.67
CA ALA A 189 28.40 -11.93 9.32
C ALA A 189 27.83 -12.60 10.59
N SER A 190 26.62 -12.27 11.00
CA SER A 190 25.95 -12.78 12.21
C SER A 190 24.61 -13.42 11.91
N ALA A 191 24.43 -13.99 10.73
CA ALA A 191 23.25 -14.75 10.38
C ALA A 191 23.07 -15.93 11.33
N LYS A 192 21.81 -16.32 11.57
CA LYS A 192 21.48 -17.47 12.44
C LYS A 192 20.81 -18.56 11.60
N PRO A 193 20.99 -19.83 11.96
CA PRO A 193 20.24 -20.92 11.36
C PRO A 193 18.74 -20.66 11.46
N ALA A 194 18.00 -20.97 10.41
CA ALA A 194 16.58 -20.71 10.37
C ALA A 194 15.86 -21.83 9.63
N ASN A 195 14.72 -22.22 10.14
CA ASN A 195 13.72 -23.03 9.45
C ASN A 195 12.38 -22.33 9.63
N ILE A 196 11.85 -21.76 8.52
CA ILE A 196 10.59 -21.03 8.57
C ILE A 196 9.38 -21.86 8.11
N PHE A 197 9.55 -23.10 7.69
CA PHE A 197 8.42 -23.95 7.28
C PHE A 197 7.36 -24.11 8.38
N PRO A 198 7.71 -24.43 9.65
CA PRO A 198 6.71 -24.51 10.72
C PRO A 198 6.00 -23.17 10.95
N THR A 199 6.75 -22.05 10.89
CA THR A 199 6.21 -20.69 11.02
C THR A 199 5.19 -20.40 9.91
N LEU A 200 5.53 -20.69 8.64
CA LEU A 200 4.63 -20.48 7.51
C LEU A 200 3.38 -21.36 7.61
N ALA A 201 3.53 -22.62 8.04
CA ALA A 201 2.39 -23.51 8.27
C ALA A 201 1.45 -22.95 9.36
N THR A 202 2.00 -22.50 10.48
CA THR A 202 1.21 -21.87 11.55
C THR A 202 0.54 -20.59 11.07
N LEU A 203 1.27 -19.71 10.38
CA LEU A 203 0.72 -18.47 9.82
C LEU A 203 -0.40 -18.75 8.82
N MET A 204 -0.23 -19.77 7.95
CA MET A 204 -1.28 -20.20 7.04
C MET A 204 -2.57 -20.56 7.77
N VAL A 205 -2.47 -21.35 8.83
CA VAL A 205 -3.64 -21.75 9.64
C VAL A 205 -4.27 -20.52 10.33
N LEU A 206 -3.45 -19.65 10.89
CA LEU A 206 -3.94 -18.42 11.55
C LEU A 206 -4.66 -17.49 10.57
N LEU A 207 -4.08 -17.23 9.39
CA LEU A 207 -4.70 -16.38 8.38
C LEU A 207 -5.94 -17.05 7.76
N MET A 208 -5.90 -18.36 7.56
CA MET A 208 -7.06 -19.15 7.11
C MET A 208 -8.22 -19.04 8.09
N ALA A 209 -7.97 -19.17 9.39
CA ALA A 209 -8.98 -19.01 10.44
C ALA A 209 -9.48 -17.55 10.50
N PHE A 210 -8.56 -16.58 10.44
CA PHE A 210 -8.85 -15.15 10.49
C PHE A 210 -9.79 -14.71 9.36
N PHE A 211 -9.46 -15.00 8.11
CA PHE A 211 -10.31 -14.68 6.98
C PHE A 211 -11.52 -15.60 6.87
N GLY A 212 -11.36 -16.88 7.21
CA GLY A 212 -12.44 -17.87 7.23
C GLY A 212 -13.56 -17.51 8.19
N PHE A 213 -13.24 -16.86 9.31
CA PHE A 213 -14.23 -16.35 10.25
C PHE A 213 -15.19 -15.36 9.58
N GLY A 214 -14.67 -14.36 8.87
CA GLY A 214 -15.51 -13.43 8.12
C GLY A 214 -16.30 -14.12 6.99
N MET A 215 -15.68 -15.08 6.27
CA MET A 215 -16.35 -15.85 5.21
C MET A 215 -17.56 -16.63 5.74
N ALA A 216 -17.49 -17.16 6.98
CA ALA A 216 -18.61 -17.85 7.62
C ALA A 216 -19.81 -16.92 7.78
N PHE A 217 -19.62 -15.71 8.28
CA PHE A 217 -20.68 -14.73 8.46
C PHE A 217 -21.21 -14.13 7.15
N MET A 218 -20.37 -14.08 6.12
CA MET A 218 -20.78 -13.73 4.76
C MET A 218 -21.57 -14.85 4.07
N GLY A 219 -21.80 -15.99 4.77
CA GLY A 219 -22.57 -17.12 4.26
C GLY A 219 -21.82 -17.98 3.22
N GLN A 220 -20.49 -17.86 3.17
CA GLN A 220 -19.66 -18.64 2.26
C GLN A 220 -19.26 -20.00 2.86
N ASN A 221 -18.98 -20.98 2.01
CA ASN A 221 -18.54 -22.30 2.47
C ASN A 221 -17.10 -22.26 2.99
N VAL A 222 -16.95 -22.23 4.31
CA VAL A 222 -15.64 -22.10 4.99
C VAL A 222 -14.66 -23.23 4.63
N LEU A 223 -15.15 -24.47 4.46
CA LEU A 223 -14.28 -25.59 4.12
C LEU A 223 -13.72 -25.46 2.69
N ARG A 224 -14.57 -25.06 1.74
CA ARG A 224 -14.11 -24.78 0.36
C ARG A 224 -13.17 -23.57 0.33
N PHE A 225 -13.45 -22.54 1.13
CA PHE A 225 -12.53 -21.41 1.28
C PHE A 225 -11.18 -21.88 1.83
N ALA A 226 -11.16 -22.67 2.91
CA ALA A 226 -9.93 -23.16 3.53
C ALA A 226 -9.08 -24.00 2.55
N MET A 227 -9.70 -24.90 1.80
CA MET A 227 -9.00 -25.67 0.76
C MET A 227 -8.40 -24.77 -0.33
N GLY A 228 -9.14 -23.77 -0.79
CA GLY A 228 -8.67 -22.81 -1.78
C GLY A 228 -7.59 -21.87 -1.23
N PHE A 229 -7.69 -21.48 0.04
CA PHE A 229 -6.74 -20.61 0.71
C PHE A 229 -5.34 -21.19 0.77
N ILE A 230 -5.21 -22.51 0.93
CA ILE A 230 -3.91 -23.20 0.86
C ILE A 230 -3.22 -22.89 -0.48
N GLY A 231 -3.95 -22.99 -1.60
CA GLY A 231 -3.40 -22.68 -2.92
C GLY A 231 -2.97 -21.22 -3.07
N VAL A 232 -3.81 -20.26 -2.66
CA VAL A 232 -3.48 -18.82 -2.69
C VAL A 232 -2.27 -18.54 -1.80
N PHE A 233 -2.22 -19.11 -0.60
CA PHE A 233 -1.12 -18.92 0.34
C PHE A 233 0.20 -19.48 -0.21
N VAL A 234 0.20 -20.66 -0.82
CA VAL A 234 1.40 -21.24 -1.44
C VAL A 234 1.94 -20.34 -2.55
N VAL A 235 1.08 -19.82 -3.43
CA VAL A 235 1.51 -18.87 -4.48
C VAL A 235 2.05 -17.57 -3.86
N ALA A 236 1.43 -17.09 -2.78
CA ALA A 236 1.93 -15.91 -2.05
C ALA A 236 3.32 -16.17 -1.43
N VAL A 237 3.56 -17.34 -0.85
CA VAL A 237 4.88 -17.74 -0.32
C VAL A 237 5.93 -17.81 -1.43
N LEU A 238 5.59 -18.36 -2.59
CA LEU A 238 6.47 -18.36 -3.76
C LEU A 238 6.77 -16.94 -4.24
N ALA A 239 5.79 -16.04 -4.20
CA ALA A 239 6.00 -14.63 -4.54
C ALA A 239 6.97 -13.95 -3.56
N PHE A 240 6.85 -14.20 -2.26
CA PHE A 240 7.83 -13.72 -1.28
C PHE A 240 9.23 -14.30 -1.53
N MET A 241 9.33 -15.59 -1.85
CA MET A 241 10.60 -16.22 -2.20
C MET A 241 11.24 -15.52 -3.41
N MET A 242 10.50 -15.34 -4.50
CA MET A 242 11.00 -14.67 -5.71
C MET A 242 11.38 -13.20 -5.44
N GLY A 243 10.55 -12.46 -4.72
CA GLY A 243 10.81 -11.07 -4.36
C GLY A 243 11.97 -10.89 -3.37
N SER A 244 12.37 -11.94 -2.64
CA SER A 244 13.51 -11.94 -1.72
C SER A 244 14.85 -12.27 -2.39
N GLN A 245 14.86 -12.70 -3.64
CA GLN A 245 16.07 -12.98 -4.41
C GLN A 245 16.93 -11.71 -4.56
N ALA A 246 18.23 -11.85 -4.36
CA ALA A 246 19.18 -10.73 -4.26
C ALA A 246 19.11 -9.77 -5.45
N THR A 247 19.13 -10.30 -6.68
CA THR A 247 19.09 -9.51 -7.92
C THR A 247 17.72 -8.83 -8.10
N MET A 248 16.61 -9.54 -7.83
CA MET A 248 15.25 -8.98 -7.93
C MET A 248 15.07 -7.80 -6.99
N ARG A 249 15.63 -7.87 -5.78
CA ARG A 249 15.64 -6.75 -4.83
C ARG A 249 16.41 -5.53 -5.33
N VAL A 250 17.52 -5.72 -6.03
CA VAL A 250 18.28 -4.62 -6.64
C VAL A 250 17.45 -3.91 -7.71
N TYR A 251 16.74 -4.67 -8.54
CA TYR A 251 15.81 -4.11 -9.52
C TYR A 251 14.49 -3.60 -8.92
N GLY A 252 14.28 -3.80 -7.61
CA GLY A 252 13.08 -3.35 -6.91
C GLY A 252 11.81 -4.12 -7.29
N ILE A 253 11.95 -5.35 -7.81
CA ILE A 253 10.83 -6.25 -8.08
C ILE A 253 10.55 -7.01 -6.78
N ASN A 254 9.59 -6.51 -6.04
CA ASN A 254 9.22 -7.02 -4.72
C ASN A 254 8.22 -8.20 -4.78
N ALA A 255 7.82 -8.73 -3.61
CA ALA A 255 6.90 -9.85 -3.51
C ALA A 255 5.52 -9.53 -4.11
N GLU A 256 5.06 -8.29 -4.01
CA GLU A 256 3.78 -7.83 -4.55
C GLU A 256 3.73 -7.97 -6.08
N ALA A 257 4.80 -7.56 -6.77
CA ALA A 257 4.92 -7.72 -8.22
C ALA A 257 4.95 -9.20 -8.62
N TRP A 258 5.74 -10.01 -7.91
CA TRP A 258 5.81 -11.45 -8.17
C TRP A 258 4.49 -12.17 -7.89
N ALA A 259 3.72 -11.75 -6.89
CA ALA A 259 2.40 -12.32 -6.59
C ALA A 259 1.46 -12.23 -7.79
N ILE A 260 1.45 -11.07 -8.45
CA ILE A 260 0.64 -10.84 -9.65
C ILE A 260 1.18 -11.66 -10.82
N ILE A 261 2.50 -11.62 -11.07
CA ILE A 261 3.13 -12.32 -12.18
C ILE A 261 2.88 -13.84 -12.07
N LEU A 262 3.11 -14.44 -10.91
CA LEU A 262 2.89 -15.87 -10.68
C LEU A 262 1.41 -16.24 -10.79
N GLY A 263 0.52 -15.42 -10.20
CA GLY A 263 -0.92 -15.61 -10.32
C GLY A 263 -1.39 -15.54 -11.78
N MET A 264 -0.97 -14.53 -12.55
CA MET A 264 -1.28 -14.40 -13.98
C MET A 264 -0.68 -15.55 -14.80
N LEU A 265 0.53 -15.99 -14.49
CA LEU A 265 1.14 -17.14 -15.17
C LEU A 265 0.28 -18.38 -15.00
N ILE A 266 -0.17 -18.68 -13.79
CA ILE A 266 -1.08 -19.81 -13.52
C ILE A 266 -2.40 -19.63 -14.27
N ALA A 267 -3.05 -18.47 -14.15
CA ALA A 267 -4.35 -18.21 -14.76
C ALA A 267 -4.34 -18.32 -16.29
N ASN A 268 -3.22 -17.97 -16.95
CA ASN A 268 -3.11 -17.92 -18.40
C ASN A 268 -2.43 -19.15 -19.04
N THR A 269 -1.88 -20.06 -18.23
CA THR A 269 -1.30 -21.34 -18.71
C THR A 269 -2.25 -22.50 -18.41
N VAL A 270 -2.33 -22.92 -17.16
CA VAL A 270 -3.14 -24.08 -16.72
C VAL A 270 -4.57 -23.70 -16.35
N GLY A 271 -4.86 -22.41 -16.22
CA GLY A 271 -6.11 -21.88 -15.70
C GLY A 271 -6.16 -21.92 -14.16
N THR A 272 -6.94 -21.03 -13.56
CA THR A 272 -7.13 -21.04 -12.10
C THR A 272 -8.00 -22.21 -11.67
N PRO A 273 -7.45 -23.17 -10.88
CA PRO A 273 -8.19 -24.36 -10.45
C PRO A 273 -9.49 -23.98 -9.72
N SER A 274 -10.56 -24.74 -9.98
CA SER A 274 -11.89 -24.45 -9.45
C SER A 274 -11.95 -24.41 -7.91
N PHE A 275 -11.14 -25.24 -7.24
CA PHE A 275 -11.10 -25.29 -5.77
C PHE A 275 -10.45 -24.04 -5.17
N ILE A 276 -9.59 -23.31 -5.91
CA ILE A 276 -8.93 -22.07 -5.46
C ILE A 276 -9.87 -20.86 -5.61
N LYS A 277 -10.81 -20.87 -6.58
CA LYS A 277 -11.62 -19.70 -6.96
C LYS A 277 -12.34 -19.03 -5.79
N LEU A 278 -12.85 -19.80 -4.82
CA LEU A 278 -13.53 -19.23 -3.65
C LEU A 278 -12.58 -18.45 -2.72
N ALA A 279 -11.29 -18.78 -2.72
CA ALA A 279 -10.29 -18.08 -1.91
C ALA A 279 -9.60 -16.92 -2.67
N VAL A 280 -9.91 -16.72 -3.95
CA VAL A 280 -9.47 -15.55 -4.73
C VAL A 280 -10.32 -14.34 -4.32
N GLN A 281 -10.02 -13.79 -3.12
CA GLN A 281 -10.79 -12.73 -2.45
C GLN A 281 -9.99 -11.42 -2.42
N THR A 282 -9.72 -10.87 -3.62
CA THR A 282 -8.88 -9.67 -3.79
C THR A 282 -9.31 -8.52 -2.89
N GLU A 283 -10.57 -8.13 -2.99
CA GLU A 283 -11.09 -6.95 -2.28
C GLU A 283 -11.07 -7.14 -0.75
N TYR A 284 -11.40 -8.34 -0.28
CA TYR A 284 -11.42 -8.65 1.14
C TYR A 284 -10.03 -8.55 1.77
N TYR A 285 -9.01 -9.13 1.12
CA TYR A 285 -7.62 -9.08 1.61
C TYR A 285 -7.06 -7.67 1.56
N ILE A 286 -7.22 -6.98 0.41
CA ILE A 286 -6.65 -5.64 0.23
C ILE A 286 -7.28 -4.62 1.18
N LYS A 287 -8.60 -4.64 1.34
CA LYS A 287 -9.32 -3.71 2.22
C LYS A 287 -8.91 -3.91 3.68
N THR A 288 -8.73 -5.17 4.13
CA THR A 288 -8.20 -5.47 5.47
C THR A 288 -6.78 -4.88 5.64
N GLY A 289 -5.90 -5.09 4.65
CA GLY A 289 -4.56 -4.51 4.64
C GLY A 289 -4.56 -2.98 4.64
N LEU A 290 -5.52 -2.35 3.95
CA LEU A 290 -5.66 -0.89 3.94
C LEU A 290 -6.13 -0.31 5.28
N VAL A 291 -6.99 -1.01 6.02
CA VAL A 291 -7.33 -0.59 7.39
C VAL A 291 -6.11 -0.64 8.30
N LEU A 292 -5.27 -1.68 8.19
CA LEU A 292 -3.99 -1.76 8.92
C LEU A 292 -3.04 -0.63 8.52
N LEU A 293 -2.98 -0.29 7.21
CA LEU A 293 -2.19 0.83 6.70
C LEU A 293 -2.61 2.16 7.33
N GLY A 294 -3.89 2.33 7.67
CA GLY A 294 -4.38 3.54 8.34
C GLY A 294 -3.63 3.84 9.63
N ALA A 295 -3.27 2.83 10.42
CA ALA A 295 -2.48 3.01 11.63
C ALA A 295 -0.99 3.37 11.39
N GLU A 296 -0.47 3.11 10.19
CA GLU A 296 0.91 3.47 9.80
C GLU A 296 1.02 4.94 9.35
N VAL A 297 -0.08 5.51 8.87
CA VAL A 297 -0.14 6.87 8.34
C VAL A 297 -0.85 7.78 9.34
N LEU A 298 -0.08 8.56 10.09
CA LEU A 298 -0.64 9.52 11.03
C LEU A 298 -1.58 10.51 10.32
N PHE A 299 -2.66 10.90 10.98
CA PHE A 299 -3.71 11.73 10.41
C PHE A 299 -3.19 13.07 9.85
N ASP A 300 -2.20 13.69 10.52
CA ASP A 300 -1.56 14.91 10.04
C ASP A 300 -0.91 14.73 8.66
N LYS A 301 -0.32 13.55 8.40
CA LYS A 301 0.24 13.22 7.08
C LYS A 301 -0.86 12.99 6.05
N ILE A 302 -1.99 12.38 6.45
CA ILE A 302 -3.15 12.24 5.56
C ILE A 302 -3.68 13.61 5.16
N VAL A 303 -3.77 14.55 6.09
CA VAL A 303 -4.18 15.92 5.81
C VAL A 303 -3.17 16.61 4.89
N ALA A 304 -1.87 16.48 5.17
CA ALA A 304 -0.82 17.05 4.34
C ALA A 304 -0.84 16.51 2.89
N ILE A 305 -1.02 15.21 2.71
CA ILE A 305 -1.19 14.61 1.38
C ILE A 305 -2.54 14.98 0.77
N GLY A 306 -3.56 15.08 1.62
CA GLY A 306 -4.95 15.32 1.21
C GLY A 306 -5.16 16.67 0.56
N ILE A 307 -4.53 17.73 1.06
CA ILE A 307 -4.68 19.10 0.51
C ILE A 307 -4.29 19.13 -0.98
N PRO A 308 -3.06 18.77 -1.40
CA PRO A 308 -2.73 18.70 -2.83
C PRO A 308 -3.45 17.54 -3.54
N GLY A 309 -3.70 16.42 -2.84
CA GLY A 309 -4.33 15.22 -3.38
C GLY A 309 -5.80 15.40 -3.78
N ILE A 310 -6.54 16.29 -3.10
CA ILE A 310 -7.93 16.64 -3.49
C ILE A 310 -7.94 17.20 -4.91
N PHE A 311 -7.02 18.07 -5.28
CA PHE A 311 -6.97 18.63 -6.63
C PHE A 311 -6.63 17.55 -7.66
N VAL A 312 -5.69 16.66 -7.34
CA VAL A 312 -5.34 15.52 -8.21
C VAL A 312 -6.55 14.60 -8.43
N ALA A 313 -7.33 14.32 -7.40
CA ALA A 313 -8.48 13.42 -7.49
C ALA A 313 -9.75 14.14 -7.97
N TRP A 314 -10.15 15.24 -7.32
CA TRP A 314 -11.49 15.83 -7.50
C TRP A 314 -11.59 16.82 -8.66
N VAL A 315 -10.47 17.36 -9.14
CA VAL A 315 -10.44 18.20 -10.34
C VAL A 315 -10.21 17.34 -11.59
N VAL A 316 -9.20 16.46 -11.55
CA VAL A 316 -8.84 15.65 -12.72
C VAL A 316 -9.93 14.65 -13.08
N THR A 317 -10.46 13.92 -12.12
CA THR A 317 -11.44 12.85 -12.37
C THR A 317 -12.69 13.33 -13.14
N PRO A 318 -13.41 14.39 -12.74
CA PRO A 318 -14.57 14.88 -13.49
C PRO A 318 -14.21 15.37 -14.89
N ILE A 319 -13.04 16.01 -15.04
CA ILE A 319 -12.57 16.48 -16.37
C ILE A 319 -12.34 15.28 -17.28
N VAL A 320 -11.62 14.27 -16.80
CA VAL A 320 -11.34 13.05 -17.59
C VAL A 320 -12.63 12.33 -17.94
N LEU A 321 -13.54 12.15 -16.98
CA LEU A 321 -14.84 11.49 -17.22
C LEU A 321 -15.65 12.20 -18.30
N VAL A 322 -15.85 13.52 -18.18
CA VAL A 322 -16.67 14.30 -19.10
C VAL A 322 -16.02 14.35 -20.49
N CYS A 323 -14.73 14.64 -20.56
CA CYS A 323 -14.00 14.71 -21.83
C CYS A 323 -14.02 13.35 -22.56
N THR A 324 -13.79 12.24 -21.85
CA THR A 324 -13.82 10.89 -22.42
C THR A 324 -15.22 10.53 -22.90
N PHE A 325 -16.26 10.84 -22.13
CA PHE A 325 -17.64 10.62 -22.53
C PHE A 325 -17.99 11.40 -23.80
N ILE A 326 -17.62 12.69 -23.87
CA ILE A 326 -17.84 13.54 -25.06
C ILE A 326 -17.06 12.99 -26.27
N PHE A 327 -15.80 12.61 -26.08
CA PHE A 327 -14.96 12.01 -27.12
C PHE A 327 -15.60 10.73 -27.66
N GLY A 328 -16.07 9.85 -26.78
CA GLY A 328 -16.76 8.62 -27.16
C GLY A 328 -18.05 8.86 -27.95
N GLN A 329 -18.85 9.89 -27.59
CA GLN A 329 -20.08 10.19 -28.30
C GLN A 329 -19.85 10.94 -29.61
N LYS A 330 -19.02 12.00 -29.62
CA LYS A 330 -18.89 12.90 -30.78
C LYS A 330 -17.85 12.43 -31.80
N VAL A 331 -16.72 11.87 -31.32
CA VAL A 331 -15.60 11.48 -32.21
C VAL A 331 -15.69 10.01 -32.59
N LEU A 332 -15.72 9.10 -31.60
CA LEU A 332 -15.77 7.66 -31.84
C LEU A 332 -17.17 7.19 -32.28
N LYS A 333 -18.20 8.00 -32.01
CA LYS A 333 -19.60 7.64 -32.28
C LYS A 333 -19.92 6.25 -31.74
N MET A 334 -19.73 6.10 -30.43
CA MET A 334 -20.04 4.87 -29.71
C MET A 334 -21.53 4.53 -29.86
N PRO A 335 -21.87 3.27 -30.21
CA PRO A 335 -23.26 2.89 -30.44
C PRO A 335 -24.12 2.91 -29.19
N SER A 336 -23.51 2.69 -28.01
CA SER A 336 -24.18 2.68 -26.73
C SER A 336 -23.68 3.83 -25.85
N LYS A 337 -24.62 4.70 -25.41
CA LYS A 337 -24.35 5.77 -24.46
C LYS A 337 -24.03 5.20 -23.06
N THR A 338 -24.71 4.11 -22.67
CA THR A 338 -24.51 3.44 -21.37
C THR A 338 -23.14 2.79 -21.27
N LEU A 339 -22.68 2.10 -22.33
CA LEU A 339 -21.31 1.57 -22.38
C LEU A 339 -20.27 2.68 -22.33
N ASN A 340 -20.47 3.77 -23.08
CA ASN A 340 -19.54 4.89 -23.10
C ASN A 340 -19.35 5.52 -21.71
N ILE A 341 -20.44 5.86 -21.00
CA ILE A 341 -20.35 6.48 -19.67
C ILE A 341 -19.78 5.49 -18.64
N THR A 342 -20.10 4.19 -18.74
CA THR A 342 -19.58 3.16 -17.85
C THR A 342 -18.05 3.03 -18.00
N ILE A 343 -17.51 2.95 -19.23
CA ILE A 343 -16.06 2.95 -19.50
C ILE A 343 -15.41 4.25 -19.01
N SER A 344 -16.04 5.40 -19.31
CA SER A 344 -15.49 6.70 -18.91
C SER A 344 -15.39 6.85 -17.38
N ALA A 345 -16.37 6.34 -16.63
CA ALA A 345 -16.35 6.36 -15.18
C ALA A 345 -15.40 5.30 -14.59
N ASP A 346 -15.34 4.12 -15.19
CA ASP A 346 -14.44 3.03 -14.83
C ASP A 346 -12.99 3.50 -14.77
N MET A 347 -12.49 4.00 -15.89
CA MET A 347 -11.09 4.43 -16.03
C MET A 347 -10.76 5.76 -15.33
N SER A 348 -11.73 6.59 -14.98
CA SER A 348 -11.46 7.90 -14.38
C SER A 348 -11.54 7.91 -12.85
N VAL A 349 -12.28 6.97 -12.23
CA VAL A 349 -12.51 6.97 -10.78
C VAL A 349 -11.78 5.82 -10.08
N CYS A 350 -12.31 4.59 -10.15
CA CYS A 350 -11.70 3.46 -9.43
C CYS A 350 -12.02 2.08 -10.03
N GLY A 351 -12.08 1.97 -11.33
CA GLY A 351 -12.28 0.69 -12.00
C GLY A 351 -13.63 0.05 -11.65
N THR A 352 -13.61 -1.22 -11.28
CA THR A 352 -14.79 -2.06 -11.07
C THR A 352 -15.90 -1.42 -10.24
N SER A 353 -15.56 -0.77 -9.12
CA SER A 353 -16.59 -0.17 -8.23
C SER A 353 -17.30 1.02 -8.90
N ALA A 354 -16.57 1.85 -9.63
CA ALA A 354 -17.15 2.96 -10.38
C ALA A 354 -17.97 2.45 -11.58
N ALA A 355 -17.48 1.41 -12.28
CA ALA A 355 -18.21 0.77 -13.36
C ALA A 355 -19.55 0.22 -12.90
N ILE A 356 -19.59 -0.55 -11.81
CA ILE A 356 -20.84 -1.11 -11.24
C ILE A 356 -21.79 0.01 -10.84
N ALA A 357 -21.29 1.02 -10.11
CA ALA A 357 -22.11 2.13 -9.64
C ALA A 357 -22.70 2.94 -10.79
N THR A 358 -21.90 3.21 -11.83
CA THR A 358 -22.33 3.97 -13.01
C THR A 358 -23.26 3.15 -13.89
N ALA A 359 -22.96 1.87 -14.13
CA ALA A 359 -23.80 0.97 -14.92
C ALA A 359 -25.21 0.84 -14.30
N ALA A 360 -25.30 0.74 -12.97
CA ALA A 360 -26.58 0.75 -12.28
C ALA A 360 -27.28 2.11 -12.35
N ALA A 361 -26.54 3.21 -12.33
CA ALA A 361 -27.05 4.58 -12.44
C ALA A 361 -27.68 4.87 -13.81
N CYS A 362 -27.03 4.39 -14.89
CA CYS A 362 -27.50 4.57 -16.26
C CYS A 362 -28.23 3.34 -16.84
N ARG A 363 -28.48 2.30 -16.01
CA ARG A 363 -29.15 1.05 -16.42
C ARG A 363 -28.46 0.35 -17.60
N ALA A 364 -27.13 0.30 -17.56
CA ALA A 364 -26.34 -0.39 -18.57
C ALA A 364 -26.65 -1.90 -18.60
N LYS A 365 -26.41 -2.54 -19.73
CA LYS A 365 -26.51 -4.00 -19.87
C LYS A 365 -25.39 -4.69 -19.12
N LYS A 366 -25.63 -5.92 -18.66
CA LYS A 366 -24.62 -6.72 -17.94
C LYS A 366 -23.38 -6.97 -18.78
N GLU A 367 -23.55 -7.18 -20.11
CA GLU A 367 -22.42 -7.37 -21.04
C GLU A 367 -21.58 -6.10 -21.15
N GLU A 368 -22.19 -4.90 -21.15
CA GLU A 368 -21.49 -3.62 -21.19
C GLU A 368 -20.67 -3.39 -19.93
N LEU A 369 -21.22 -3.73 -18.77
CA LEU A 369 -20.51 -3.70 -17.50
C LEU A 369 -19.32 -4.68 -17.50
N THR A 370 -19.55 -5.91 -17.98
CA THR A 370 -18.51 -6.94 -18.03
C THR A 370 -17.38 -6.53 -18.97
N LEU A 371 -17.70 -5.92 -20.13
CA LEU A 371 -16.71 -5.39 -21.06
C LEU A 371 -15.88 -4.26 -20.43
N SER A 372 -16.53 -3.31 -19.76
CA SER A 372 -15.83 -2.20 -19.08
C SER A 372 -14.86 -2.73 -18.03
N ILE A 373 -15.34 -3.59 -17.14
CA ILE A 373 -14.51 -4.20 -16.09
C ILE A 373 -13.35 -5.02 -16.70
N GLY A 374 -13.61 -5.75 -17.78
CA GLY A 374 -12.57 -6.53 -18.46
C GLY A 374 -11.44 -5.67 -19.00
N LEU A 375 -11.76 -4.54 -19.64
CA LEU A 375 -10.77 -3.56 -20.10
C LEU A 375 -9.97 -2.99 -18.92
N SER A 376 -10.67 -2.52 -17.89
CA SER A 376 -10.05 -1.94 -16.69
C SER A 376 -9.07 -2.91 -16.02
N LEU A 377 -9.44 -4.17 -15.85
CA LEU A 377 -8.57 -5.18 -15.25
C LEU A 377 -7.25 -5.37 -16.02
N VAL A 378 -7.31 -5.40 -17.36
CA VAL A 378 -6.11 -5.55 -18.19
C VAL A 378 -5.21 -4.34 -18.08
N PHE A 379 -5.76 -3.12 -18.23
CA PHE A 379 -4.95 -1.91 -18.12
C PHE A 379 -4.42 -1.70 -16.72
N THR A 380 -5.20 -1.99 -15.69
CA THR A 380 -4.75 -1.97 -14.28
C THR A 380 -3.55 -2.88 -14.09
N ALA A 381 -3.59 -4.12 -14.59
CA ALA A 381 -2.47 -5.06 -14.47
C ALA A 381 -1.20 -4.57 -15.18
N ILE A 382 -1.35 -3.99 -16.37
CA ILE A 382 -0.23 -3.40 -17.13
C ILE A 382 0.33 -2.19 -16.39
N MET A 383 -0.51 -1.24 -15.98
CA MET A 383 -0.09 0.01 -15.34
C MET A 383 0.56 -0.22 -13.98
N MET A 384 0.06 -1.19 -13.22
CA MET A 384 0.60 -1.54 -11.91
C MET A 384 2.07 -1.99 -11.97
N ILE A 385 2.49 -2.59 -13.07
CA ILE A 385 3.87 -3.03 -13.31
C ILE A 385 4.66 -1.94 -14.05
N ALA A 386 4.11 -1.41 -15.13
CA ALA A 386 4.82 -0.49 -16.02
C ALA A 386 5.10 0.88 -15.39
N MET A 387 4.13 1.45 -14.65
CA MET A 387 4.31 2.79 -14.07
C MET A 387 5.44 2.87 -13.03
N PRO A 388 5.56 1.98 -12.03
CA PRO A 388 6.68 2.04 -11.10
C PRO A 388 8.04 1.86 -11.78
N ILE A 389 8.12 1.01 -12.80
CA ILE A 389 9.35 0.81 -13.58
C ILE A 389 9.72 2.11 -14.30
N PHE A 390 8.76 2.72 -15.00
CA PHE A 390 8.98 4.00 -15.70
C PHE A 390 9.39 5.12 -14.73
N ILE A 391 8.66 5.30 -13.61
CA ILE A 391 8.94 6.31 -12.59
C ILE A 391 10.36 6.20 -12.06
N LYS A 392 10.83 4.97 -11.78
CA LYS A 392 12.20 4.71 -11.34
C LYS A 392 13.22 4.97 -12.45
N ALA A 393 12.92 4.56 -13.67
CA ALA A 393 13.83 4.73 -14.82
C ALA A 393 14.11 6.21 -15.15
N VAL A 394 13.10 7.07 -14.99
CA VAL A 394 13.25 8.52 -15.20
C VAL A 394 13.70 9.29 -13.95
N GLY A 395 13.95 8.61 -12.83
CA GLY A 395 14.36 9.24 -11.58
C GLY A 395 13.30 10.14 -10.93
N MET A 396 12.01 9.90 -11.19
CA MET A 396 10.92 10.70 -10.63
C MET A 396 10.85 10.54 -9.12
N PRO A 397 10.67 11.64 -8.35
CA PRO A 397 10.53 11.57 -6.90
C PRO A 397 9.36 10.67 -6.46
N PRO A 398 9.51 9.87 -5.37
CA PRO A 398 8.47 8.94 -4.91
C PRO A 398 7.12 9.59 -4.60
N ILE A 399 7.11 10.83 -4.11
CA ILE A 399 5.87 11.58 -3.81
C ILE A 399 5.11 11.89 -5.11
N LEU A 400 5.81 12.40 -6.13
CA LEU A 400 5.21 12.69 -7.44
C LEU A 400 4.72 11.41 -8.13
N GLY A 401 5.59 10.39 -8.14
CA GLY A 401 5.23 9.08 -8.69
C GLY A 401 4.05 8.44 -7.97
N GLY A 402 4.01 8.53 -6.64
CA GLY A 402 2.89 8.07 -5.82
C GLY A 402 1.59 8.82 -6.13
N ALA A 403 1.66 10.15 -6.28
CA ALA A 403 0.50 10.97 -6.63
C ALA A 403 -0.03 10.62 -8.04
N TRP A 404 0.87 10.41 -8.98
CA TRP A 404 0.51 9.99 -10.34
C TRP A 404 -0.16 8.62 -10.37
N ILE A 405 0.42 7.62 -9.71
CA ILE A 405 -0.17 6.28 -9.56
C ILE A 405 -1.54 6.36 -8.87
N GLY A 406 -1.63 7.11 -7.78
CA GLY A 406 -2.86 7.23 -6.98
C GLY A 406 -4.06 7.78 -7.77
N GLY A 407 -3.81 8.73 -8.67
CA GLY A 407 -4.85 9.36 -9.48
C GLY A 407 -5.15 8.66 -10.81
N THR A 408 -4.31 7.69 -11.24
CA THR A 408 -4.44 7.10 -12.59
C THR A 408 -4.69 5.61 -12.61
N VAL A 409 -4.13 4.82 -11.70
CA VAL A 409 -4.35 3.37 -11.67
C VAL A 409 -5.74 3.06 -11.13
N ASP A 410 -6.51 2.25 -11.84
CA ASP A 410 -7.95 2.13 -11.60
C ASP A 410 -8.30 1.37 -10.31
N SER A 411 -7.56 0.35 -9.92
CA SER A 411 -7.84 -0.46 -8.73
C SER A 411 -7.09 0.03 -7.50
N THR A 412 -7.78 0.14 -6.35
CA THR A 412 -7.16 0.49 -5.06
C THR A 412 -6.04 -0.47 -4.66
N GLY A 413 -6.21 -1.76 -4.92
CA GLY A 413 -5.19 -2.77 -4.69
C GLY A 413 -3.94 -2.57 -5.54
N ALA A 414 -4.14 -2.33 -6.82
CA ALA A 414 -3.06 -2.07 -7.77
C ALA A 414 -2.29 -0.78 -7.46
N VAL A 415 -3.00 0.27 -7.02
CA VAL A 415 -2.39 1.52 -6.55
C VAL A 415 -1.47 1.28 -5.35
N ALA A 416 -1.94 0.51 -4.37
CA ALA A 416 -1.13 0.18 -3.20
C ALA A 416 0.14 -0.63 -3.58
N ALA A 417 0.00 -1.59 -4.50
CA ALA A 417 1.13 -2.38 -5.01
C ALA A 417 2.15 -1.53 -5.77
N ALA A 418 1.67 -0.75 -6.74
CA ALA A 418 2.51 0.13 -7.53
C ALA A 418 3.20 1.20 -6.67
N GLY A 419 2.47 1.76 -5.70
CA GLY A 419 3.00 2.72 -4.73
C GLY A 419 4.08 2.09 -3.83
N ALA A 420 3.87 0.86 -3.34
CA ALA A 420 4.83 0.13 -2.52
C ALA A 420 6.16 -0.10 -3.25
N ALA A 421 6.12 -0.31 -4.57
CA ALA A 421 7.31 -0.40 -5.39
C ALA A 421 8.16 0.89 -5.39
N LEU A 422 7.57 2.05 -5.10
CA LEU A 422 8.28 3.34 -4.96
C LEU A 422 8.78 3.61 -3.52
N GLY A 423 8.56 2.69 -2.58
CA GLY A 423 8.88 2.81 -1.17
C GLY A 423 7.74 3.38 -0.33
N GLU A 424 7.96 3.52 0.99
CA GLU A 424 6.90 3.89 1.96
C GLU A 424 6.21 5.21 1.61
N LYS A 425 6.98 6.26 1.26
CA LYS A 425 6.41 7.57 0.90
C LYS A 425 5.53 7.48 -0.34
N GLY A 426 6.00 6.78 -1.38
CA GLY A 426 5.23 6.57 -2.61
C GLY A 426 3.94 5.81 -2.34
N MET A 427 3.98 4.79 -1.49
CA MET A 427 2.81 4.00 -1.10
C MET A 427 1.79 4.85 -0.32
N TYR A 428 2.22 5.62 0.66
CA TYR A 428 1.32 6.45 1.48
C TYR A 428 0.60 7.50 0.62
N VAL A 429 1.35 8.18 -0.25
CA VAL A 429 0.78 9.19 -1.16
C VAL A 429 -0.20 8.54 -2.13
N ALA A 430 0.18 7.45 -2.80
CA ALA A 430 -0.65 6.76 -3.76
C ALA A 430 -1.96 6.24 -3.12
N ALA A 431 -1.87 5.57 -1.97
CA ALA A 431 -3.02 5.05 -1.25
C ALA A 431 -3.96 6.18 -0.78
N THR A 432 -3.40 7.26 -0.22
CA THR A 432 -4.21 8.39 0.28
C THR A 432 -4.96 9.09 -0.85
N ILE A 433 -4.29 9.40 -1.97
CA ILE A 433 -4.95 10.01 -3.14
C ILE A 433 -6.03 9.09 -3.69
N LYS A 434 -5.76 7.79 -3.81
CA LYS A 434 -6.78 6.83 -4.27
C LYS A 434 -7.98 6.76 -3.35
N MET A 435 -7.79 6.84 -2.04
CA MET A 435 -8.90 6.88 -1.08
C MET A 435 -9.75 8.15 -1.22
N ILE A 436 -9.10 9.29 -1.44
CA ILE A 436 -9.79 10.57 -1.73
C ILE A 436 -10.59 10.45 -3.03
N GLN A 437 -10.02 9.81 -4.07
CA GLN A 437 -10.69 9.57 -5.35
C GLN A 437 -11.89 8.61 -5.21
N ASN A 438 -11.79 7.59 -4.36
CA ASN A 438 -12.86 6.63 -4.14
C ASN A 438 -14.15 7.25 -3.56
N ILE A 439 -14.05 8.41 -2.89
CA ILE A 439 -15.23 9.17 -2.45
C ILE A 439 -16.08 9.58 -3.65
N LEU A 440 -15.47 9.86 -4.79
CA LEU A 440 -16.15 10.26 -6.01
C LEU A 440 -17.01 9.16 -6.65
N ILE A 441 -16.90 7.89 -6.24
CA ILE A 441 -17.73 6.80 -6.77
C ILE A 441 -19.23 7.13 -6.59
N GLY A 442 -19.60 7.46 -5.36
CA GLY A 442 -20.99 7.82 -5.05
C GLY A 442 -21.43 9.14 -5.71
N VAL A 443 -20.54 10.13 -5.74
CA VAL A 443 -20.78 11.43 -6.37
C VAL A 443 -20.99 11.27 -7.87
N THR A 444 -20.12 10.53 -8.55
CA THR A 444 -20.22 10.23 -9.99
C THR A 444 -21.50 9.49 -10.31
N ALA A 445 -21.81 8.42 -9.57
CA ALA A 445 -23.06 7.67 -9.77
C ALA A 445 -24.31 8.52 -9.57
N PHE A 446 -24.29 9.44 -8.59
CA PHE A 446 -25.38 10.38 -8.36
C PHE A 446 -25.58 11.32 -9.57
N PHE A 447 -24.52 11.96 -10.05
CA PHE A 447 -24.62 12.87 -11.19
C PHE A 447 -24.95 12.16 -12.50
N VAL A 448 -24.44 10.94 -12.72
CA VAL A 448 -24.83 10.12 -13.85
C VAL A 448 -26.31 9.75 -13.78
N ALA A 449 -26.81 9.31 -12.63
CA ALA A 449 -28.24 9.03 -12.47
C ALA A 449 -29.10 10.27 -12.72
N LEU A 450 -28.68 11.43 -12.19
CA LEU A 450 -29.39 12.70 -12.43
C LEU A 450 -29.39 13.09 -13.91
N TYR A 451 -28.27 12.97 -14.61
CA TYR A 451 -28.17 13.23 -16.04
C TYR A 451 -29.05 12.27 -16.84
N TRP A 452 -29.05 10.98 -16.52
CA TRP A 452 -29.87 9.96 -17.19
C TRP A 452 -31.35 10.24 -17.03
N THR A 453 -31.82 10.46 -15.81
CA THR A 453 -33.24 10.70 -15.52
C THR A 453 -33.77 12.03 -16.07
N THR A 454 -32.90 13.04 -16.23
CA THR A 454 -33.32 14.38 -16.68
C THR A 454 -33.13 14.63 -18.16
N LYS A 455 -32.19 13.98 -18.82
CA LYS A 455 -31.81 14.26 -20.22
C LYS A 455 -31.95 13.06 -21.17
N VAL A 456 -31.65 11.84 -20.71
CA VAL A 456 -31.60 10.67 -21.58
C VAL A 456 -32.94 9.91 -21.58
N GLU A 457 -33.49 9.58 -20.42
CA GLU A 457 -34.76 8.83 -20.31
C GLU A 457 -36.00 9.58 -20.84
N PRO A 458 -36.12 10.92 -20.71
CA PRO A 458 -37.24 11.63 -21.31
C PRO A 458 -37.30 11.55 -22.83
N GLU A 459 -36.15 11.35 -23.49
CA GLU A 459 -36.07 11.16 -24.95
C GLU A 459 -36.50 9.76 -25.37
N GLU A 460 -36.48 8.76 -24.50
CA GLU A 460 -36.75 7.34 -24.80
C GLU A 460 -38.14 6.83 -24.41
N GLN A 461 -39.04 7.69 -23.96
CA GLN A 461 -40.47 7.41 -23.58
C GLN A 461 -40.75 6.64 -22.27
N GLY A 462 -41.41 7.31 -21.37
CA GLY A 462 -42.47 6.71 -20.52
C GLY A 462 -42.04 6.02 -19.23
N PHE A 463 -40.96 6.42 -18.56
CA PHE A 463 -40.59 5.84 -17.28
C PHE A 463 -40.83 6.80 -16.09
N THR A 464 -41.59 6.33 -15.08
CA THR A 464 -41.76 7.04 -13.80
C THR A 464 -40.42 7.10 -13.08
N GLY A 465 -39.77 8.28 -13.09
CA GLY A 465 -38.43 8.51 -12.59
C GLY A 465 -38.28 8.11 -11.12
N ARG A 466 -37.32 7.25 -10.82
CA ARG A 466 -36.84 6.99 -9.46
C ARG A 466 -36.26 8.31 -8.93
N LYS A 467 -36.73 8.79 -7.79
CA LYS A 467 -36.17 9.97 -7.12
C LYS A 467 -34.75 9.61 -6.65
N VAL A 468 -33.73 10.21 -7.27
CA VAL A 468 -32.34 10.08 -6.86
C VAL A 468 -32.09 10.99 -5.67
N GLY A 469 -31.77 10.43 -4.51
CA GLY A 469 -31.51 11.18 -3.27
C GLY A 469 -30.04 11.13 -2.85
N LEU A 470 -29.63 12.05 -1.97
CA LEU A 470 -28.26 12.11 -1.42
C LEU A 470 -27.84 10.80 -0.70
N GLY A 471 -28.81 10.00 -0.22
CA GLY A 471 -28.56 8.67 0.33
C GLY A 471 -27.88 7.69 -0.64
N GLU A 472 -28.01 7.92 -1.95
CA GLU A 472 -27.34 7.11 -2.98
C GLU A 472 -25.81 7.25 -2.89
N ILE A 473 -25.30 8.45 -2.59
CA ILE A 473 -23.87 8.70 -2.38
C ILE A 473 -23.35 7.85 -1.23
N TRP A 474 -24.08 7.85 -0.08
CA TRP A 474 -23.69 7.05 1.08
C TRP A 474 -23.73 5.54 0.81
N ASN A 475 -24.75 5.07 0.11
CA ASN A 475 -24.90 3.64 -0.19
C ASN A 475 -23.72 3.10 -1.03
N ARG A 476 -23.22 3.93 -1.95
CA ARG A 476 -22.11 3.57 -2.86
C ARG A 476 -20.73 3.91 -2.32
N PHE A 477 -20.66 4.66 -1.21
CA PHE A 477 -19.39 5.01 -0.57
C PHE A 477 -18.68 3.76 -0.04
N PRO A 478 -17.40 3.53 -0.36
CA PRO A 478 -16.63 2.37 0.11
C PRO A 478 -16.39 2.47 1.62
N LYS A 479 -17.01 1.59 2.42
CA LYS A 479 -16.99 1.69 3.89
C LYS A 479 -15.60 1.48 4.49
N PHE A 480 -14.74 0.68 3.86
CA PHE A 480 -13.37 0.45 4.34
C PHE A 480 -12.53 1.74 4.43
N VAL A 481 -12.85 2.79 3.64
CA VAL A 481 -12.21 4.12 3.74
C VAL A 481 -12.43 4.73 5.12
N ILE A 482 -13.63 4.53 5.70
CA ILE A 482 -13.90 4.96 7.09
C ILE A 482 -12.98 4.21 8.04
N GLY A 483 -12.83 2.90 7.85
CA GLY A 483 -11.91 2.08 8.66
C GLY A 483 -10.48 2.59 8.62
N PHE A 484 -9.97 2.91 7.43
CA PHE A 484 -8.65 3.52 7.25
C PHE A 484 -8.51 4.85 8.00
N LEU A 485 -9.46 5.78 7.82
CA LEU A 485 -9.42 7.09 8.47
C LEU A 485 -9.51 6.97 10.00
N VAL A 486 -10.42 6.16 10.51
CA VAL A 486 -10.57 5.93 11.96
C VAL A 486 -9.31 5.30 12.54
N ALA A 487 -8.70 4.33 11.86
CA ALA A 487 -7.42 3.74 12.29
C ALA A 487 -6.30 4.79 12.37
N SER A 488 -6.22 5.70 11.39
CA SER A 488 -5.26 6.80 11.37
C SER A 488 -5.50 7.83 12.49
N ILE A 489 -6.76 8.21 12.70
CA ILE A 489 -7.14 9.13 13.77
C ILE A 489 -6.80 8.53 15.15
N LEU A 490 -7.15 7.27 15.39
CA LEU A 490 -6.82 6.57 16.63
C LEU A 490 -5.31 6.50 16.85
N ALA A 491 -4.54 6.15 15.81
CA ALA A 491 -3.08 6.13 15.90
C ALA A 491 -2.51 7.51 16.25
N SER A 492 -3.03 8.58 15.64
CA SER A 492 -2.62 9.95 15.92
C SER A 492 -3.00 10.39 17.34
N MET A 493 -4.21 10.08 17.81
CA MET A 493 -4.64 10.38 19.17
C MET A 493 -3.78 9.67 20.21
N VAL A 494 -3.54 8.37 20.05
CA VAL A 494 -2.68 7.61 20.96
C VAL A 494 -1.25 8.13 20.91
N SER A 495 -0.71 8.40 19.73
CA SER A 495 0.63 8.99 19.57
C SER A 495 0.76 10.35 20.26
N GLY A 496 -0.25 11.20 20.11
CA GLY A 496 -0.30 12.51 20.75
C GLY A 496 -0.37 12.46 22.27
N SER A 497 -1.11 11.50 22.82
CA SER A 497 -1.24 11.33 24.29
C SER A 497 0.03 10.79 24.97
N LEU A 498 0.85 10.02 24.22
CA LEU A 498 2.06 9.39 24.76
C LEU A 498 3.30 10.31 24.68
N GLY A 499 3.25 11.37 23.88
CA GLY A 499 4.43 12.16 23.54
C GLY A 499 5.40 11.43 22.58
N PRO A 500 6.37 12.16 22.00
CA PRO A 500 7.13 11.69 20.83
C PRO A 500 7.98 10.43 21.08
N ASP A 501 8.63 10.32 22.25
CA ASP A 501 9.55 9.23 22.54
C ASP A 501 8.81 7.92 22.83
N LEU A 502 7.77 7.99 23.68
CA LEU A 502 6.96 6.83 24.04
C LEU A 502 6.11 6.36 22.84
N SER A 503 5.54 7.31 22.10
CA SER A 503 4.83 7.03 20.86
C SER A 503 5.73 6.30 19.84
N ASN A 504 6.98 6.76 19.66
CA ASN A 504 7.90 6.06 18.76
C ASN A 504 8.19 4.63 19.23
N ALA A 505 8.45 4.41 20.54
CA ALA A 505 8.78 3.11 21.06
C ALA A 505 7.61 2.11 21.00
N MET A 506 6.39 2.57 21.32
CA MET A 506 5.22 1.70 21.52
C MET A 506 4.31 1.66 20.28
N VAL A 507 4.04 2.79 19.64
CA VAL A 507 3.17 2.84 18.47
C VAL A 507 3.97 2.51 17.21
N ASN A 508 5.01 3.29 16.88
CA ASN A 508 5.74 3.06 15.62
C ASN A 508 6.52 1.75 15.64
N GLU A 509 7.34 1.52 16.67
CA GLU A 509 8.21 0.34 16.73
C GLU A 509 7.48 -0.88 17.32
N GLY A 510 6.44 -0.69 18.15
CA GLY A 510 5.60 -1.77 18.68
C GLY A 510 4.47 -2.14 17.72
N LEU A 511 3.38 -1.36 17.74
CA LEU A 511 2.16 -1.65 16.99
C LEU A 511 2.41 -1.71 15.47
N VAL A 512 2.98 -0.64 14.91
CA VAL A 512 3.10 -0.52 13.44
C VAL A 512 4.09 -1.55 12.92
N ARG A 513 5.35 -1.49 13.34
CA ARG A 513 6.41 -2.39 12.84
C ARG A 513 6.35 -3.80 13.42
N GLY A 514 5.73 -3.98 14.59
CA GLY A 514 5.61 -5.27 15.26
C GLY A 514 4.48 -6.14 14.75
N ILE A 515 3.34 -5.56 14.34
CA ILE A 515 2.17 -6.34 13.93
C ILE A 515 1.45 -5.79 12.70
N ALA A 516 1.15 -4.48 12.63
CA ALA A 516 0.31 -3.93 11.57
C ALA A 516 0.97 -4.05 10.18
N SER A 517 2.22 -3.58 10.03
CA SER A 517 2.95 -3.62 8.77
C SER A 517 3.26 -5.04 8.28
N PRO A 518 3.72 -6.00 9.11
CA PRO A 518 3.89 -7.38 8.69
C PRO A 518 2.58 -8.03 8.19
N LEU A 519 1.48 -7.88 8.93
CA LEU A 519 0.19 -8.47 8.53
C LEU A 519 -0.40 -7.77 7.30
N ARG A 520 -0.28 -6.44 7.21
CA ARG A 520 -0.65 -5.71 5.98
C ARG A 520 0.09 -6.25 4.76
N THR A 521 1.40 -6.49 4.89
CA THR A 521 2.20 -7.02 3.78
C THR A 521 1.68 -8.40 3.34
N TRP A 522 1.34 -9.28 4.28
CA TRP A 522 0.69 -10.55 3.97
C TRP A 522 -0.67 -10.38 3.30
N CYS A 523 -1.53 -9.48 3.82
CA CYS A 523 -2.82 -9.16 3.21
C CYS A 523 -2.65 -8.67 1.77
N PHE A 524 -1.66 -7.81 1.51
CA PHE A 524 -1.40 -7.28 0.18
C PHE A 524 -0.89 -8.36 -0.78
N VAL A 525 0.06 -9.19 -0.37
CA VAL A 525 0.56 -10.27 -1.23
C VAL A 525 -0.52 -11.30 -1.52
N LEU A 526 -1.39 -11.66 -0.57
CA LEU A 526 -2.57 -12.51 -0.80
C LEU A 526 -3.56 -11.86 -1.79
N ALA A 527 -3.80 -10.55 -1.66
CA ALA A 527 -4.67 -9.81 -2.58
C ALA A 527 -4.08 -9.78 -3.99
N PHE A 528 -2.78 -9.53 -4.13
CA PHE A 528 -2.11 -9.45 -5.42
C PHE A 528 -1.99 -10.83 -6.09
N THR A 529 -1.77 -11.87 -5.30
CA THR A 529 -1.90 -13.26 -5.77
C THR A 529 -3.32 -13.51 -6.32
N SER A 530 -4.34 -13.03 -5.60
CA SER A 530 -5.73 -13.16 -6.03
C SER A 530 -6.03 -12.36 -7.30
N ILE A 531 -5.48 -11.13 -7.45
CA ILE A 531 -5.57 -10.36 -8.70
C ILE A 531 -4.97 -11.16 -9.86
N GLY A 532 -3.75 -11.67 -9.68
CA GLY A 532 -3.09 -12.46 -10.72
C GLY A 532 -3.87 -13.71 -11.11
N LEU A 533 -4.34 -14.49 -10.12
CA LEU A 533 -5.15 -15.71 -10.35
C LEU A 533 -6.52 -15.39 -10.97
N GLY A 534 -7.07 -14.19 -10.75
CA GLY A 534 -8.31 -13.73 -11.36
C GLY A 534 -8.14 -13.15 -12.76
N THR A 535 -6.90 -12.86 -13.21
CA THR A 535 -6.63 -12.19 -14.50
C THR A 535 -6.31 -13.22 -15.57
N ASN A 536 -7.34 -13.63 -16.35
CA ASN A 536 -7.19 -14.55 -17.48
C ASN A 536 -7.31 -13.78 -18.81
N PHE A 537 -6.20 -13.52 -19.48
CA PHE A 537 -6.17 -12.79 -20.76
C PHE A 537 -6.90 -13.51 -21.89
N ARG A 538 -7.01 -14.86 -21.86
CA ARG A 538 -7.76 -15.61 -22.87
C ARG A 538 -9.26 -15.33 -22.77
N GLU A 539 -9.79 -15.26 -21.55
CA GLU A 539 -11.20 -14.89 -21.33
C GLU A 539 -11.44 -13.42 -21.67
N LEU A 540 -10.44 -12.55 -21.44
CA LEU A 540 -10.53 -11.13 -21.73
C LEU A 540 -10.28 -10.79 -23.20
N ALA A 541 -9.60 -11.65 -23.98
CA ALA A 541 -9.21 -11.38 -25.37
C ALA A 541 -10.41 -11.09 -26.29
N HIS A 542 -11.59 -11.68 -26.01
CA HIS A 542 -12.77 -11.43 -26.84
C HIS A 542 -13.33 -10.00 -26.67
N TYR A 543 -13.05 -9.32 -25.55
CA TYR A 543 -13.46 -7.94 -25.32
C TYR A 543 -12.67 -6.94 -26.18
N PHE A 544 -11.48 -7.32 -26.66
CA PHE A 544 -10.67 -6.49 -27.54
C PHE A 544 -11.15 -6.47 -29.00
N LYS A 545 -12.04 -7.40 -29.39
CA LYS A 545 -12.52 -7.50 -30.78
C LYS A 545 -13.44 -6.36 -31.23
N GLY A 546 -13.88 -5.49 -30.31
CA GLY A 546 -14.86 -4.43 -30.60
C GLY A 546 -14.29 -3.08 -31.09
N GLY A 547 -12.99 -2.88 -31.16
CA GLY A 547 -12.33 -1.65 -31.65
C GLY A 547 -12.62 -0.37 -30.88
N LYS A 548 -13.82 0.18 -30.97
CA LYS A 548 -14.20 1.48 -30.35
C LYS A 548 -14.11 1.53 -28.83
N PRO A 549 -14.57 0.54 -28.05
CA PRO A 549 -14.41 0.53 -26.59
C PRO A 549 -12.94 0.55 -26.15
N LEU A 550 -12.09 -0.22 -26.82
CA LEU A 550 -10.66 -0.25 -26.55
C LEU A 550 -10.01 1.11 -26.89
N ILE A 551 -10.34 1.70 -28.05
CA ILE A 551 -9.82 3.02 -28.42
C ILE A 551 -10.26 4.08 -27.40
N LEU A 552 -11.53 4.04 -26.96
CA LEU A 552 -12.04 4.94 -25.94
C LEU A 552 -11.23 4.83 -24.64
N TYR A 553 -10.99 3.60 -24.20
CA TYR A 553 -10.23 3.33 -22.98
C TYR A 553 -8.77 3.82 -23.11
N VAL A 554 -8.07 3.47 -24.19
CA VAL A 554 -6.67 3.88 -24.41
C VAL A 554 -6.53 5.39 -24.49
N CYS A 555 -7.38 6.07 -25.28
CA CYS A 555 -7.33 7.53 -25.42
C CYS A 555 -7.66 8.23 -24.10
N GLY A 556 -8.70 7.78 -23.42
CA GLY A 556 -9.11 8.35 -22.13
C GLY A 556 -8.06 8.12 -21.04
N GLN A 557 -7.48 6.91 -20.96
CA GLN A 557 -6.44 6.61 -19.99
C GLN A 557 -5.14 7.38 -20.28
N SER A 558 -4.78 7.55 -21.54
CA SER A 558 -3.64 8.39 -21.91
C SER A 558 -3.87 9.85 -21.51
N PHE A 559 -5.07 10.37 -21.71
CA PHE A 559 -5.46 11.71 -21.24
C PHE A 559 -5.41 11.81 -19.73
N ASN A 560 -5.93 10.81 -19.00
CA ASN A 560 -5.86 10.74 -17.54
C ASN A 560 -4.40 10.74 -17.05
N LEU A 561 -3.53 9.92 -17.62
CA LEU A 561 -2.11 9.86 -17.28
C LEU A 561 -1.44 11.23 -17.38
N VAL A 562 -1.62 11.93 -18.50
CA VAL A 562 -1.01 13.25 -18.72
C VAL A 562 -1.59 14.28 -17.75
N LEU A 563 -2.91 14.38 -17.65
CA LEU A 563 -3.56 15.40 -16.83
C LEU A 563 -3.27 15.20 -15.33
N THR A 564 -3.27 13.96 -14.86
CA THR A 564 -2.94 13.63 -13.48
C THR A 564 -1.49 13.95 -13.15
N LEU A 565 -0.54 13.62 -14.04
CA LEU A 565 0.87 13.96 -13.81
C LEU A 565 1.09 15.46 -13.72
N VAL A 566 0.50 16.23 -14.65
CA VAL A 566 0.57 17.70 -14.64
C VAL A 566 -0.03 18.25 -13.36
N MET A 567 -1.23 17.80 -12.97
CA MET A 567 -1.89 18.27 -11.74
C MET A 567 -1.09 17.89 -10.49
N ALA A 568 -0.56 16.66 -10.43
CA ALA A 568 0.28 16.23 -9.31
C ALA A 568 1.54 17.11 -9.20
N TYR A 569 2.22 17.36 -10.32
CA TYR A 569 3.40 18.24 -10.33
C TYR A 569 3.05 19.66 -9.86
N VAL A 570 2.00 20.25 -10.44
CA VAL A 570 1.55 21.61 -10.08
C VAL A 570 1.21 21.69 -8.58
N MET A 571 0.41 20.76 -8.06
CA MET A 571 -0.07 20.82 -6.69
C MET A 571 1.04 20.51 -5.67
N PHE A 572 1.81 19.45 -5.87
CA PHE A 572 2.82 19.04 -4.89
C PHE A 572 4.11 19.86 -4.95
N TYR A 573 4.48 20.40 -6.11
CA TYR A 573 5.79 21.07 -6.27
C TYR A 573 5.72 22.56 -6.53
N LEU A 574 4.62 23.08 -7.10
CA LEU A 574 4.48 24.53 -7.38
C LEU A 574 3.58 25.23 -6.36
N VAL A 575 2.43 24.63 -6.00
CA VAL A 575 1.43 25.29 -5.14
C VAL A 575 1.68 24.99 -3.66
N PHE A 576 2.01 23.73 -3.31
CA PHE A 576 2.19 23.27 -1.93
C PHE A 576 3.57 22.65 -1.65
N PRO A 577 4.70 23.27 -2.04
CA PRO A 577 6.03 22.70 -1.83
C PRO A 577 6.36 22.48 -0.34
N ASP A 578 5.95 23.42 0.53
CA ASP A 578 6.18 23.34 1.99
C ASP A 578 5.42 22.18 2.65
N ILE A 579 4.22 21.86 2.14
CA ILE A 579 3.45 20.73 2.61
C ILE A 579 4.12 19.44 2.13
N THR A 580 4.56 19.40 0.88
CA THR A 580 5.26 18.26 0.27
C THR A 580 6.53 17.90 1.04
N ALA A 581 7.28 18.88 1.52
CA ALA A 581 8.50 18.68 2.33
C ALA A 581 8.22 18.00 3.69
N LYS A 582 6.99 18.07 4.20
CA LYS A 582 6.56 17.45 5.48
C LYS A 582 6.10 16.01 5.33
N ILE A 583 5.78 15.55 4.11
CA ILE A 583 5.42 14.17 3.78
C ILE A 583 6.70 13.30 3.77
#